data_9acb569d83ac67053d8bc5f26a6f0520
#
_entry.id   9acb569d83ac67053d8bc5f26a6f0520
#
_cell.length_a   1.000
_cell.length_b   1.000
_cell.length_c   1.000
_cell.angle_alpha   90.00
_cell.angle_beta   90.00
_cell.angle_gamma   90.00
#
_symmetry.space_group_name_H-M   'P 1'
#
loop_
_entity.id
_entity.type
_entity.pdbx_description
1 polymer ?
#
loop_
_entity_poly.entity_id
_entity_poly.type
_entity_poly.pdbx_seq_one_letter_code
_entity_poly.pdbx_strand_id
1 'polypeptide(L)'
;RVESSAASDVYKRQVDDRIVSLMDLGPTVLSLLNIEPPKHYDGKAIAGIYEEKPRSYAFGTADRFDESTDMQRSVLDGMYVYIKNFMPELPLIYRNKYRERITMNSKLIQLDSLDMLEGDAKYIFMKTKPSEEFYDLETDPYEVNNIIDDPKYTERINDFRVALQNWQNEINDQGFIPENKIVESFWPNLIQPKTENVEFKMRDDGLYELTSITDGASIGFQIEDQIGTNSWSLYHKPLL
;
A
#
# COMPACT_ATOMS: atom_id res chain seq x y z
N ARG A 1 24.33 -24.87 12.74
CA ARG A 1 22.89 -25.09 12.97
C ARG A 1 22.50 -24.89 14.43
N VAL A 2 23.30 -25.37 15.39
CA VAL A 2 23.05 -25.18 16.82
C VAL A 2 23.25 -23.71 17.19
N GLU A 3 24.26 -23.07 16.65
CA GLU A 3 24.53 -21.62 16.82
C GLU A 3 23.38 -20.76 16.29
N SER A 4 22.79 -21.15 15.15
CA SER A 4 21.64 -20.48 14.55
C SER A 4 20.39 -20.56 15.44
N SER A 5 20.15 -21.69 16.12
CA SER A 5 19.02 -21.83 17.04
C SER A 5 19.25 -21.08 18.35
N ALA A 6 20.48 -21.06 18.86
CA ALA A 6 20.84 -20.27 20.04
C ALA A 6 20.74 -18.77 19.77
N ALA A 7 21.21 -18.31 18.58
CA ALA A 7 21.02 -16.92 18.16
C ALA A 7 19.53 -16.56 18.05
N SER A 8 18.70 -17.44 17.48
CA SER A 8 17.25 -17.19 17.40
C SER A 8 16.59 -17.08 18.78
N ASP A 9 17.06 -17.80 19.78
CA ASP A 9 16.54 -17.71 21.14
C ASP A 9 16.97 -16.44 21.88
N VAL A 10 18.18 -15.96 21.62
CA VAL A 10 18.67 -14.66 22.14
C VAL A 10 17.87 -13.50 21.57
N TYR A 11 17.47 -13.57 20.29
CA TYR A 11 16.76 -12.51 19.59
C TYR A 11 15.23 -12.62 19.62
N LYS A 12 14.68 -13.70 20.17
CA LYS A 12 13.23 -14.00 20.17
C LYS A 12 12.33 -12.99 20.88
N ARG A 13 12.88 -12.05 21.63
CA ARG A 13 12.12 -11.06 22.42
C ARG A 13 12.64 -9.64 22.22
N GLN A 14 13.41 -9.41 21.18
CA GLN A 14 13.83 -8.04 20.85
C GLN A 14 12.64 -7.28 20.30
N VAL A 15 12.49 -6.06 20.80
CA VAL A 15 11.58 -5.05 20.26
C VAL A 15 12.41 -4.12 19.40
N ASP A 16 11.95 -3.83 18.22
CA ASP A 16 12.55 -2.88 17.30
C ASP A 16 11.56 -1.72 17.11
N ASP A 17 11.94 -0.54 17.56
CA ASP A 17 11.10 0.66 17.53
C ASP A 17 11.18 1.41 16.20
N ARG A 18 11.86 0.84 15.19
CA ARG A 18 11.90 1.41 13.85
C ARG A 18 10.52 1.44 13.21
N ILE A 19 10.25 2.52 12.47
CA ILE A 19 9.05 2.59 11.64
C ILE A 19 9.19 1.61 10.49
N VAL A 20 8.27 0.66 10.41
CA VAL A 20 8.21 -0.35 9.36
C VAL A 20 6.87 -0.31 8.63
N SER A 21 6.86 -0.75 7.40
CA SER A 21 5.66 -0.92 6.58
C SER A 21 5.53 -2.38 6.15
N LEU A 22 4.32 -2.85 5.88
CA LEU A 22 4.12 -4.20 5.35
C LEU A 22 4.87 -4.43 4.03
N MET A 23 5.08 -3.37 3.24
CA MET A 23 5.87 -3.40 2.00
C MET A 23 7.33 -3.80 2.23
N ASP A 24 7.86 -3.61 3.44
CA ASP A 24 9.25 -3.92 3.80
C ASP A 24 9.50 -5.43 3.94
N LEU A 25 8.43 -6.22 4.05
CA LEU A 25 8.56 -7.66 4.23
C LEU A 25 9.24 -8.34 3.03
N GLY A 26 8.81 -8.01 1.81
CA GLY A 26 9.36 -8.60 0.58
C GLY A 26 10.87 -8.36 0.43
N PRO A 27 11.34 -7.10 0.39
CA PRO A 27 12.76 -6.80 0.29
C PRO A 27 13.57 -7.34 1.48
N THR A 28 13.01 -7.40 2.68
CA THR A 28 13.69 -7.97 3.84
C THR A 28 13.93 -9.48 3.67
N VAL A 29 12.94 -10.22 3.21
CA VAL A 29 13.10 -11.66 2.93
C VAL A 29 14.18 -11.90 1.88
N LEU A 30 14.18 -11.14 0.80
CA LEU A 30 15.22 -11.23 -0.23
C LEU A 30 16.61 -10.91 0.34
N SER A 31 16.72 -9.85 1.13
CA SER A 31 17.97 -9.43 1.78
C SER A 31 18.52 -10.53 2.71
N LEU A 32 17.68 -11.18 3.49
CA LEU A 32 18.07 -12.29 4.36
C LEU A 32 18.52 -13.54 3.57
N LEU A 33 18.04 -13.70 2.34
CA LEU A 33 18.47 -14.74 1.40
C LEU A 33 19.71 -14.36 0.58
N ASN A 34 20.31 -13.19 0.83
CA ASN A 34 21.41 -12.60 0.06
C ASN A 34 21.04 -12.34 -1.41
N ILE A 35 19.77 -12.06 -1.68
CA ILE A 35 19.26 -11.68 -2.99
C ILE A 35 18.99 -10.18 -2.97
N GLU A 36 19.54 -9.45 -3.94
CA GLU A 36 19.31 -8.01 -4.07
C GLU A 36 17.84 -7.74 -4.40
N PRO A 37 17.14 -6.93 -3.57
CA PRO A 37 15.76 -6.56 -3.85
C PRO A 37 15.64 -5.79 -5.17
N PRO A 38 14.62 -6.09 -6.00
CA PRO A 38 14.38 -5.35 -7.24
C PRO A 38 14.15 -3.85 -6.98
N LYS A 39 14.70 -3.00 -7.84
CA LYS A 39 14.61 -1.52 -7.71
C LYS A 39 13.19 -0.94 -7.76
N HIS A 40 12.23 -1.71 -8.27
CA HIS A 40 10.83 -1.30 -8.34
C HIS A 40 10.03 -1.60 -7.06
N TYR A 41 10.70 -2.10 -6.01
CA TYR A 41 10.06 -2.27 -4.71
C TYR A 41 10.05 -0.94 -3.95
N ASP A 42 8.88 -0.51 -3.49
CA ASP A 42 8.73 0.69 -2.64
C ASP A 42 9.11 0.43 -1.18
N GLY A 43 9.11 -0.84 -0.77
CA GLY A 43 9.53 -1.29 0.55
C GLY A 43 11.05 -1.28 0.70
N LYS A 44 11.52 -1.22 1.95
CA LYS A 44 12.94 -1.22 2.33
C LYS A 44 13.29 -2.47 3.10
N ALA A 45 14.44 -3.06 2.80
CA ALA A 45 14.96 -4.15 3.62
C ALA A 45 15.33 -3.62 5.01
N ILE A 46 14.75 -4.20 6.06
CA ILE A 46 15.01 -3.83 7.46
C ILE A 46 15.99 -4.78 8.17
N ALA A 47 16.49 -5.79 7.46
CA ALA A 47 17.50 -6.75 7.93
C ALA A 47 18.21 -7.40 6.75
N GLY A 48 19.37 -8.01 7.01
CA GLY A 48 20.19 -8.73 6.01
C GLY A 48 21.25 -7.84 5.37
N ILE A 49 21.90 -8.35 4.30
CA ILE A 49 23.05 -7.64 3.68
C ILE A 49 22.66 -6.40 2.88
N TYR A 50 21.38 -6.29 2.52
CA TYR A 50 20.81 -5.14 1.81
C TYR A 50 19.95 -4.27 2.72
N GLU A 51 20.20 -4.32 4.04
CA GLU A 51 19.49 -3.48 5.01
C GLU A 51 19.66 -1.99 4.68
N GLU A 52 18.55 -1.27 4.66
CA GLU A 52 18.50 0.15 4.36
C GLU A 52 18.35 0.99 5.63
N LYS A 53 18.58 2.30 5.50
CA LYS A 53 18.39 3.26 6.59
C LYS A 53 16.91 3.27 7.01
N PRO A 54 16.64 3.35 8.33
CA PRO A 54 15.28 3.52 8.83
C PRO A 54 14.58 4.70 8.18
N ARG A 55 13.27 4.58 7.96
CA ARG A 55 12.42 5.67 7.47
C ARG A 55 12.02 6.59 8.60
N SER A 56 11.80 7.87 8.29
CA SER A 56 11.26 8.85 9.25
C SER A 56 9.74 8.82 9.31
N TYR A 57 9.08 8.34 8.25
CA TYR A 57 7.62 8.29 8.12
C TYR A 57 7.18 6.99 7.46
N ALA A 58 6.03 6.45 7.91
CA ALA A 58 5.25 5.50 7.16
C ALA A 58 3.98 6.20 6.64
N PHE A 59 3.51 5.78 5.47
CA PHE A 59 2.34 6.36 4.82
C PHE A 59 1.26 5.31 4.61
N GLY A 60 0.01 5.75 4.67
CA GLY A 60 -1.16 4.91 4.42
C GLY A 60 -2.15 5.56 3.48
N THR A 61 -2.88 4.72 2.74
CA THR A 61 -3.95 5.13 1.83
C THR A 61 -5.22 4.34 2.11
N ALA A 62 -6.36 4.98 1.95
CA ALA A 62 -7.66 4.32 1.94
C ALA A 62 -8.58 5.07 0.96
N ASP A 63 -8.88 4.45 -0.19
CA ASP A 63 -9.72 5.07 -1.23
C ASP A 63 -11.06 4.36 -1.38
N ARG A 64 -11.12 3.07 -1.06
CA ARG A 64 -12.32 2.27 -1.23
C ARG A 64 -12.34 1.10 -0.25
N PHE A 65 -13.52 0.81 0.27
CA PHE A 65 -13.76 -0.40 1.04
C PHE A 65 -15.04 -1.07 0.53
N ASP A 66 -14.89 -2.16 -0.23
CA ASP A 66 -15.95 -2.85 -0.97
C ASP A 66 -16.78 -1.88 -1.84
N GLU A 67 -18.09 -1.76 -1.54
CA GLU A 67 -19.00 -0.84 -2.23
C GLU A 67 -18.86 0.63 -1.82
N SER A 68 -18.12 0.93 -0.75
CA SER A 68 -18.00 2.29 -0.22
C SER A 68 -16.74 2.98 -0.72
N THR A 69 -16.89 4.18 -1.24
CA THR A 69 -15.78 5.02 -1.68
C THR A 69 -15.47 6.05 -0.61
N ASP A 70 -14.20 6.25 -0.35
CA ASP A 70 -13.66 7.32 0.50
C ASP A 70 -12.32 7.75 -0.09
N MET A 71 -11.67 8.73 0.50
CA MET A 71 -10.30 9.08 0.16
C MET A 71 -9.58 9.63 1.38
N GLN A 72 -8.66 8.86 1.90
CA GLN A 72 -7.87 9.20 3.08
C GLN A 72 -6.38 8.92 2.82
N ARG A 73 -5.52 9.75 3.43
CA ARG A 73 -4.08 9.54 3.47
C ARG A 73 -3.60 9.74 4.88
N SER A 74 -2.65 8.94 5.32
CA SER A 74 -2.06 9.08 6.65
C SER A 74 -0.55 9.10 6.62
N VAL A 75 0.03 9.73 7.63
CA VAL A 75 1.48 9.79 7.90
C VAL A 75 1.69 9.43 9.35
N LEU A 76 2.63 8.53 9.62
CA LEU A 76 3.03 8.07 10.94
C LEU A 76 4.53 8.26 11.13
N ASP A 77 4.97 8.81 12.26
CA ASP A 77 6.39 8.92 12.64
C ASP A 77 6.77 8.06 13.86
N GLY A 78 5.86 7.20 14.31
CA GLY A 78 6.04 6.33 15.48
C GLY A 78 5.48 6.92 16.78
N MET A 79 5.37 8.25 16.90
CA MET A 79 4.77 8.93 18.05
C MET A 79 3.44 9.59 17.70
N TYR A 80 3.35 10.13 16.51
CA TYR A 80 2.18 10.86 16.04
C TYR A 80 1.64 10.25 14.75
N VAL A 81 0.33 10.35 14.57
CA VAL A 81 -0.34 10.07 13.31
C VAL A 81 -1.09 11.31 12.84
N TYR A 82 -0.92 11.64 11.58
CA TYR A 82 -1.70 12.65 10.87
C TYR A 82 -2.52 11.99 9.79
N ILE A 83 -3.82 12.34 9.72
CA ILE A 83 -4.75 11.83 8.73
C ILE A 83 -5.35 13.00 7.96
N LYS A 84 -5.30 12.93 6.63
CA LYS A 84 -5.99 13.84 5.72
C LYS A 84 -7.19 13.15 5.12
N ASN A 85 -8.38 13.67 5.39
CA ASN A 85 -9.63 13.23 4.81
C ASN A 85 -10.00 14.12 3.62
N PHE A 86 -10.02 13.57 2.42
CA PHE A 86 -10.35 14.30 1.18
C PHE A 86 -11.85 14.32 0.90
N MET A 87 -12.64 13.50 1.61
CA MET A 87 -14.11 13.43 1.54
C MET A 87 -14.69 13.60 2.94
N PRO A 88 -14.50 14.76 3.60
CA PRO A 88 -14.93 14.98 4.99
C PRO A 88 -16.46 15.03 5.16
N GLU A 89 -17.22 15.24 4.08
CA GLU A 89 -18.68 15.17 4.05
C GLU A 89 -19.23 13.76 4.26
N LEU A 90 -18.38 12.73 4.16
CA LEU A 90 -18.74 11.34 4.34
C LEU A 90 -18.49 10.89 5.79
N PRO A 91 -19.24 9.88 6.28
CA PRO A 91 -19.05 9.36 7.62
C PRO A 91 -17.70 8.68 7.82
N LEU A 92 -17.26 8.53 9.05
CA LEU A 92 -16.04 7.80 9.39
C LEU A 92 -16.16 6.31 9.08
N ILE A 93 -17.32 5.71 9.43
CA ILE A 93 -17.63 4.31 9.11
C ILE A 93 -18.83 4.22 8.19
N TYR A 94 -18.61 3.50 7.07
CA TYR A 94 -19.66 3.21 6.10
C TYR A 94 -20.43 1.95 6.45
N ARG A 95 -21.71 1.96 6.10
CA ARG A 95 -22.53 0.75 6.04
C ARG A 95 -21.95 -0.16 4.96
N ASN A 96 -21.61 -1.38 5.34
CA ASN A 96 -21.00 -2.36 4.46
C ASN A 96 -21.53 -3.74 4.81
N LYS A 97 -22.06 -4.45 3.81
CA LYS A 97 -22.71 -5.77 4.00
C LYS A 97 -21.76 -6.82 4.59
N TYR A 98 -20.48 -6.75 4.27
CA TYR A 98 -19.50 -7.67 4.82
C TYR A 98 -19.28 -7.41 6.33
N ARG A 99 -19.05 -6.16 6.72
CA ARG A 99 -18.88 -5.76 8.14
C ARG A 99 -20.13 -6.01 8.97
N GLU A 100 -21.31 -5.83 8.41
CA GLU A 100 -22.58 -6.03 9.11
C GLU A 100 -22.87 -7.49 9.47
N ARG A 101 -22.15 -8.46 8.88
CA ARG A 101 -22.18 -9.87 9.31
C ARG A 101 -21.52 -10.09 10.67
N ILE A 102 -20.66 -9.18 11.10
CA ILE A 102 -20.01 -9.24 12.41
C ILE A 102 -21.01 -8.79 13.46
N THR A 103 -21.33 -9.65 14.42
CA THR A 103 -22.36 -9.41 15.46
C THR A 103 -22.14 -8.10 16.20
N MET A 104 -20.89 -7.74 16.51
CA MET A 104 -20.56 -6.49 17.18
C MET A 104 -21.00 -5.28 16.33
N ASN A 105 -20.68 -5.26 15.04
CA ASN A 105 -21.08 -4.15 14.16
C ASN A 105 -22.58 -4.03 14.01
N SER A 106 -23.30 -5.16 13.85
CA SER A 106 -24.76 -5.17 13.80
C SER A 106 -25.37 -4.58 15.08
N LYS A 107 -24.77 -4.90 16.24
CA LYS A 107 -25.23 -4.38 17.53
C LYS A 107 -24.96 -2.88 17.67
N LEU A 108 -23.78 -2.40 17.28
CA LEU A 108 -23.45 -0.97 17.29
C LEU A 108 -24.38 -0.18 16.38
N ILE A 109 -24.67 -0.67 15.18
CA ILE A 109 -25.61 -0.06 14.24
C ILE A 109 -27.03 0.01 14.84
N GLN A 110 -27.46 -1.06 15.55
CA GLN A 110 -28.75 -1.07 16.24
C GLN A 110 -28.79 0.00 17.34
N LEU A 111 -27.73 0.12 18.15
CA LEU A 111 -27.64 1.12 19.21
C LEU A 111 -27.61 2.55 18.65
N ASP A 112 -26.90 2.79 17.55
CA ASP A 112 -26.91 4.07 16.85
C ASP A 112 -28.30 4.44 16.37
N SER A 113 -29.02 3.50 15.73
CA SER A 113 -30.39 3.74 15.25
C SER A 113 -31.41 4.07 16.35
N LEU A 114 -31.10 3.69 17.58
CA LEU A 114 -31.91 3.96 18.78
C LEU A 114 -31.40 5.17 19.57
N ASP A 115 -30.37 5.88 19.11
CA ASP A 115 -29.66 6.97 19.81
C ASP A 115 -29.17 6.54 21.22
N MET A 116 -28.74 5.29 21.34
CA MET A 116 -28.26 4.67 22.58
C MET A 116 -26.75 4.53 22.66
N LEU A 117 -26.01 5.07 21.69
CA LEU A 117 -24.55 5.13 21.77
C LEU A 117 -24.10 6.27 22.68
N GLU A 118 -23.09 6.01 23.50
CA GLU A 118 -22.53 6.98 24.42
C GLU A 118 -21.00 7.09 24.24
N GLY A 119 -20.42 8.21 24.67
CA GLY A 119 -18.98 8.45 24.64
C GLY A 119 -18.39 8.31 23.24
N ASP A 120 -17.20 7.73 23.19
CA ASP A 120 -16.39 7.62 21.96
C ASP A 120 -17.06 6.75 20.89
N ALA A 121 -17.97 5.86 21.26
CA ALA A 121 -18.73 5.07 20.30
C ALA A 121 -19.62 5.94 19.36
N LYS A 122 -20.04 7.13 19.82
CA LYS A 122 -20.77 8.08 18.96
C LYS A 122 -19.91 8.64 17.84
N TYR A 123 -18.62 8.83 18.09
CA TYR A 123 -17.69 9.37 17.10
C TYR A 123 -17.66 8.53 15.84
N ILE A 124 -17.68 7.21 16.00
CA ILE A 124 -17.63 6.25 14.89
C ILE A 124 -18.81 6.41 13.91
N PHE A 125 -20.00 6.83 14.45
CA PHE A 125 -21.25 6.96 13.67
C PHE A 125 -21.57 8.41 13.28
N MET A 126 -20.61 9.33 13.43
CA MET A 126 -20.80 10.70 12.92
C MET A 126 -21.05 10.69 11.41
N LYS A 127 -21.98 11.55 10.98
CA LYS A 127 -22.36 11.64 9.55
C LYS A 127 -21.28 12.27 8.67
N THR A 128 -20.36 12.98 9.28
CA THR A 128 -19.20 13.64 8.65
C THR A 128 -17.99 13.39 9.52
N LYS A 129 -16.78 13.56 8.95
CA LYS A 129 -15.52 13.44 9.67
C LYS A 129 -14.72 14.74 9.55
N PRO A 130 -13.73 14.99 10.42
CA PRO A 130 -12.82 16.12 10.29
C PRO A 130 -12.06 16.06 8.95
N SER A 131 -11.73 17.21 8.36
CA SER A 131 -10.89 17.25 7.15
C SER A 131 -9.44 16.87 7.43
N GLU A 132 -9.00 17.07 8.67
CA GLU A 132 -7.67 16.70 9.15
C GLU A 132 -7.77 16.18 10.58
N GLU A 133 -6.91 15.22 10.89
CA GLU A 133 -6.83 14.65 12.22
C GLU A 133 -5.35 14.51 12.60
N PHE A 134 -5.06 14.75 13.88
CA PHE A 134 -3.71 14.58 14.43
C PHE A 134 -3.81 13.99 15.82
N TYR A 135 -3.07 12.92 16.09
CA TYR A 135 -3.11 12.18 17.34
C TYR A 135 -1.73 11.92 17.89
N ASP A 136 -1.60 11.99 19.21
CA ASP A 136 -0.42 11.60 19.98
C ASP A 136 -0.60 10.15 20.45
N LEU A 137 0.07 9.21 19.83
CA LEU A 137 -0.10 7.77 20.08
C LEU A 137 0.48 7.31 21.43
N GLU A 138 1.35 8.12 22.05
CA GLU A 138 1.87 7.82 23.38
C GLU A 138 0.80 8.04 24.46
N THR A 139 0.02 9.09 24.34
CA THR A 139 -1.03 9.46 25.31
C THR A 139 -2.42 9.04 24.88
N ASP A 140 -2.65 8.84 23.59
CA ASP A 140 -3.92 8.46 22.97
C ASP A 140 -3.73 7.34 21.92
N PRO A 141 -3.42 6.10 22.36
CA PRO A 141 -3.15 4.99 21.44
C PRO A 141 -4.40 4.48 20.69
N TYR A 142 -5.57 5.01 20.99
CA TYR A 142 -6.84 4.68 20.34
C TYR A 142 -7.34 5.78 19.39
N GLU A 143 -6.59 6.87 19.22
CA GLU A 143 -6.91 7.95 18.30
C GLU A 143 -8.32 8.55 18.53
N VAL A 144 -8.64 8.84 19.79
CA VAL A 144 -9.96 9.35 20.21
C VAL A 144 -9.96 10.89 20.30
N ASN A 145 -8.82 11.48 20.68
CA ASN A 145 -8.69 12.93 20.91
C ASN A 145 -7.94 13.60 19.75
N ASN A 146 -8.69 14.09 18.78
CA ASN A 146 -8.10 14.86 17.67
C ASN A 146 -7.53 16.20 18.17
N ILE A 147 -6.21 16.34 18.15
CA ILE A 147 -5.48 17.55 18.59
C ILE A 147 -5.03 18.43 17.43
N ILE A 148 -5.67 18.34 16.26
CA ILE A 148 -5.31 19.10 15.04
C ILE A 148 -5.32 20.61 15.24
N ASP A 149 -6.19 21.12 16.12
CA ASP A 149 -6.36 22.55 16.39
C ASP A 149 -5.56 23.05 17.60
N ASP A 150 -4.78 22.18 18.25
CA ASP A 150 -3.93 22.59 19.39
C ASP A 150 -2.69 23.37 18.89
N PRO A 151 -2.54 24.67 19.25
CA PRO A 151 -1.44 25.51 18.81
C PRO A 151 -0.05 24.95 19.15
N LYS A 152 0.06 24.14 20.19
CA LYS A 152 1.29 23.48 20.62
C LYS A 152 1.90 22.62 19.51
N TYR A 153 1.08 22.05 18.64
CA TYR A 153 1.50 21.10 17.61
C TYR A 153 1.54 21.70 16.20
N THR A 154 1.29 23.00 16.04
CA THR A 154 1.17 23.65 14.71
C THR A 154 2.39 23.37 13.81
N GLU A 155 3.61 23.52 14.33
CA GLU A 155 4.84 23.27 13.57
C GLU A 155 4.93 21.80 13.16
N ARG A 156 4.70 20.89 14.12
CA ARG A 156 4.72 19.45 13.87
C ARG A 156 3.69 19.01 12.83
N ILE A 157 2.47 19.51 12.93
CA ILE A 157 1.40 19.24 11.96
C ILE A 157 1.81 19.71 10.55
N ASN A 158 2.46 20.87 10.44
CA ASN A 158 2.95 21.35 9.17
C ASN A 158 4.04 20.43 8.56
N ASP A 159 4.94 19.88 9.39
CA ASP A 159 5.92 18.90 8.92
C ASP A 159 5.24 17.66 8.33
N PHE A 160 4.18 17.17 8.97
CA PHE A 160 3.41 16.04 8.47
C PHE A 160 2.66 16.35 7.17
N ARG A 161 2.09 17.56 7.04
CA ARG A 161 1.45 18.01 5.80
C ARG A 161 2.44 18.04 4.64
N VAL A 162 3.65 18.58 4.90
CA VAL A 162 4.73 18.61 3.89
C VAL A 162 5.20 17.21 3.54
N ALA A 163 5.39 16.34 4.54
CA ALA A 163 5.79 14.96 4.31
C ALA A 163 4.76 14.22 3.45
N LEU A 164 3.46 14.37 3.74
CA LEU A 164 2.38 13.79 2.95
C LEU A 164 2.39 14.30 1.52
N GLN A 165 2.48 15.61 1.31
CA GLN A 165 2.47 16.21 -0.02
C GLN A 165 3.67 15.73 -0.87
N ASN A 166 4.85 15.66 -0.27
CA ASN A 166 6.04 15.16 -0.95
C ASN A 166 5.88 13.70 -1.38
N TRP A 167 5.39 12.86 -0.48
CA TRP A 167 5.13 11.45 -0.78
C TRP A 167 4.07 11.26 -1.88
N GLN A 168 2.96 11.99 -1.82
CA GLN A 168 1.92 11.95 -2.87
C GLN A 168 2.47 12.34 -4.24
N ASN A 169 3.36 13.34 -4.30
CA ASN A 169 4.02 13.74 -5.54
C ASN A 169 5.00 12.64 -6.03
N GLU A 170 5.77 12.03 -5.11
CA GLU A 170 6.74 10.99 -5.42
C GLU A 170 6.07 9.76 -6.03
N ILE A 171 4.96 9.29 -5.45
CA ILE A 171 4.22 8.12 -5.94
C ILE A 171 3.27 8.43 -7.10
N ASN A 172 3.14 9.70 -7.51
CA ASN A 172 2.12 10.12 -8.48
C ASN A 172 0.73 9.61 -8.09
N ASP A 173 0.25 10.02 -6.92
CA ASP A 173 -0.95 9.49 -6.26
C ASP A 173 -2.18 9.44 -7.19
N GLN A 174 -2.54 8.26 -7.65
CA GLN A 174 -3.63 8.02 -8.59
C GLN A 174 -5.02 8.19 -7.95
N GLY A 175 -5.12 8.26 -6.62
CA GLY A 175 -6.40 8.43 -5.92
C GLY A 175 -7.13 9.71 -6.28
N PHE A 176 -6.41 10.74 -6.78
CA PHE A 176 -7.00 11.98 -7.27
C PHE A 176 -7.64 11.88 -8.68
N ILE A 177 -7.39 10.77 -9.39
CA ILE A 177 -7.98 10.55 -10.71
C ILE A 177 -9.32 9.84 -10.52
N PRO A 178 -10.44 10.39 -11.03
CA PRO A 178 -11.72 9.71 -10.99
C PRO A 178 -11.64 8.29 -11.58
N GLU A 179 -12.22 7.30 -10.89
CA GLU A 179 -12.12 5.87 -11.25
C GLU A 179 -12.53 5.61 -12.72
N ASN A 180 -13.56 6.30 -13.22
CA ASN A 180 -13.98 6.18 -14.62
C ASN A 180 -12.90 6.64 -15.61
N LYS A 181 -12.03 7.58 -15.22
CA LYS A 181 -10.91 8.01 -16.05
C LYS A 181 -9.77 6.99 -16.02
N ILE A 182 -9.53 6.37 -14.89
CA ILE A 182 -8.57 5.26 -14.77
C ILE A 182 -9.04 4.08 -15.62
N VAL A 183 -10.31 3.69 -15.52
CA VAL A 183 -10.89 2.62 -16.33
C VAL A 183 -10.77 2.94 -17.83
N GLU A 184 -11.09 4.17 -18.24
CA GLU A 184 -10.97 4.60 -19.64
C GLU A 184 -9.51 4.56 -20.13
N SER A 185 -8.52 4.82 -19.27
CA SER A 185 -7.11 4.73 -19.65
C SER A 185 -6.65 3.30 -19.92
N PHE A 186 -7.20 2.32 -19.18
CA PHE A 186 -6.88 0.91 -19.38
C PHE A 186 -7.74 0.24 -20.46
N TRP A 187 -8.99 0.64 -20.59
CA TRP A 187 -9.96 0.11 -21.55
C TRP A 187 -10.69 1.23 -22.30
N PRO A 188 -10.02 1.88 -23.26
CA PRO A 188 -10.63 2.92 -24.06
C PRO A 188 -11.93 2.43 -24.72
N ASN A 189 -13.03 3.18 -24.52
CA ASN A 189 -14.37 2.80 -25.00
C ASN A 189 -14.86 1.42 -24.54
N LEU A 190 -14.37 0.93 -23.37
CA LEU A 190 -14.63 -0.42 -22.82
C LEU A 190 -14.19 -1.56 -23.78
N ILE A 191 -13.26 -1.28 -24.68
CA ILE A 191 -12.67 -2.29 -25.57
C ILE A 191 -11.32 -2.69 -25.01
N GLN A 192 -11.16 -3.97 -24.69
CA GLN A 192 -9.88 -4.49 -24.20
C GLN A 192 -8.79 -4.32 -25.28
N PRO A 193 -7.68 -3.61 -24.98
CA PRO A 193 -6.56 -3.50 -25.90
C PRO A 193 -5.99 -4.89 -26.24
N LYS A 194 -5.61 -5.07 -27.50
CA LYS A 194 -4.86 -6.25 -27.95
C LYS A 194 -3.38 -5.98 -27.87
N THR A 195 -2.64 -6.93 -27.31
CA THR A 195 -1.19 -6.93 -27.42
C THR A 195 -0.79 -7.21 -28.86
N GLU A 196 0.09 -6.39 -29.41
CA GLU A 196 0.64 -6.60 -30.75
C GLU A 196 1.52 -7.84 -30.81
N ASN A 197 1.67 -8.36 -32.01
CA ASN A 197 2.45 -9.56 -32.25
C ASN A 197 3.91 -9.39 -31.82
N VAL A 198 4.53 -10.50 -31.46
CA VAL A 198 5.97 -10.55 -31.18
C VAL A 198 6.73 -10.50 -32.50
N GLU A 199 7.71 -9.62 -32.58
CA GLU A 199 8.68 -9.52 -33.68
C GLU A 199 9.96 -10.30 -33.31
N PHE A 200 10.49 -11.02 -34.29
CA PHE A 200 11.74 -11.74 -34.21
C PHE A 200 12.81 -11.00 -34.98
N LYS A 201 13.92 -10.70 -34.34
CA LYS A 201 15.08 -10.11 -34.99
C LYS A 201 16.34 -10.89 -34.65
N MET A 202 17.02 -11.37 -35.70
CA MET A 202 18.37 -11.93 -35.52
C MET A 202 19.36 -10.78 -35.36
N ARG A 203 20.15 -10.81 -34.30
CA ARG A 203 21.21 -9.87 -33.99
C ARG A 203 22.49 -10.25 -34.70
N ASP A 204 23.44 -9.33 -34.78
CA ASP A 204 24.72 -9.55 -35.41
C ASP A 204 25.58 -10.62 -34.69
N ASP A 205 25.27 -10.87 -33.40
CA ASP A 205 25.92 -11.92 -32.59
C ASP A 205 25.25 -13.30 -32.77
N GLY A 206 24.30 -13.45 -33.67
CA GLY A 206 23.61 -14.69 -33.98
C GLY A 206 22.49 -15.05 -33.00
N LEU A 207 22.19 -14.20 -32.03
CA LEU A 207 21.11 -14.42 -31.08
C LEU A 207 19.79 -13.83 -31.62
N TYR A 208 18.66 -14.42 -31.20
CA TYR A 208 17.34 -13.90 -31.51
C TYR A 208 16.83 -12.95 -30.40
N GLU A 209 16.45 -11.77 -30.78
CA GLU A 209 15.77 -10.79 -29.94
C GLU A 209 14.27 -10.82 -30.25
N LEU A 210 13.47 -10.89 -29.17
CA LEU A 210 12.00 -10.87 -29.24
C LEU A 210 11.51 -9.52 -28.70
N THR A 211 10.71 -8.82 -29.48
CA THR A 211 10.14 -7.53 -29.10
C THR A 211 8.65 -7.47 -29.38
N SER A 212 7.93 -6.62 -28.67
CA SER A 212 6.57 -6.21 -29.00
C SER A 212 6.49 -4.68 -28.87
N ILE A 213 5.78 -4.03 -29.76
CA ILE A 213 5.55 -2.58 -29.69
C ILE A 213 4.54 -2.19 -28.61
N THR A 214 3.83 -3.18 -28.03
CA THR A 214 2.94 -2.93 -26.90
C THR A 214 3.77 -2.71 -25.63
N ASP A 215 3.71 -1.51 -25.08
CA ASP A 215 4.41 -1.16 -23.84
C ASP A 215 3.95 -2.05 -22.68
N GLY A 216 4.90 -2.49 -21.85
CA GLY A 216 4.63 -3.37 -20.70
C GLY A 216 4.27 -4.81 -21.04
N ALA A 217 4.27 -5.21 -22.32
CA ALA A 217 3.96 -6.59 -22.73
C ALA A 217 5.02 -7.58 -22.23
N SER A 218 4.58 -8.68 -21.65
CA SER A 218 5.43 -9.83 -21.32
C SER A 218 5.43 -10.82 -22.48
N ILE A 219 6.61 -11.29 -22.88
CA ILE A 219 6.76 -12.26 -23.97
C ILE A 219 7.07 -13.63 -23.39
N GLY A 220 6.19 -14.62 -23.64
CA GLY A 220 6.43 -16.02 -23.36
C GLY A 220 6.93 -16.73 -24.61
N PHE A 221 7.86 -17.68 -24.44
CA PHE A 221 8.34 -18.53 -25.54
C PHE A 221 8.41 -20.00 -25.14
N GLN A 222 8.39 -20.88 -26.15
CA GLN A 222 8.67 -22.30 -26.03
C GLN A 222 9.75 -22.67 -27.05
N ILE A 223 10.65 -23.56 -26.69
CA ILE A 223 11.53 -24.24 -27.64
C ILE A 223 10.79 -25.42 -28.29
N GLU A 224 11.33 -25.94 -29.39
CA GLU A 224 10.68 -26.96 -30.22
C GLU A 224 10.18 -28.16 -29.41
N ASP A 225 11.00 -28.67 -28.49
CA ASP A 225 10.66 -29.80 -27.62
C ASP A 225 9.53 -29.53 -26.63
N GLN A 226 9.15 -28.28 -26.43
CA GLN A 226 8.12 -27.83 -25.49
C GLN A 226 6.79 -27.47 -26.19
N ILE A 227 6.78 -27.44 -27.52
CA ILE A 227 5.58 -27.10 -28.30
C ILE A 227 4.45 -28.10 -28.00
N GLY A 228 3.28 -27.58 -27.64
CA GLY A 228 2.13 -28.39 -27.26
C GLY A 228 2.10 -28.79 -25.77
N THR A 229 3.10 -28.41 -24.99
CA THR A 229 3.06 -28.53 -23.53
C THR A 229 2.56 -27.23 -22.89
N ASN A 230 2.27 -27.24 -21.57
CA ASN A 230 1.98 -26.02 -20.81
C ASN A 230 3.26 -25.34 -20.25
N SER A 231 4.45 -25.75 -20.73
CA SER A 231 5.72 -25.21 -20.27
C SER A 231 6.10 -23.99 -21.11
N TRP A 232 5.90 -22.79 -20.52
CA TRP A 232 6.32 -21.52 -21.10
C TRP A 232 7.44 -20.89 -20.31
N SER A 233 8.43 -20.33 -21.01
CA SER A 233 9.51 -19.54 -20.42
C SER A 233 9.27 -18.06 -20.68
N LEU A 234 9.52 -17.22 -19.67
CA LEU A 234 9.44 -15.77 -19.83
C LEU A 234 10.72 -15.26 -20.49
N TYR A 235 10.56 -14.44 -21.52
CA TYR A 235 11.67 -13.85 -22.24
C TYR A 235 12.28 -12.68 -21.44
N HIS A 236 13.56 -12.79 -21.11
CA HIS A 236 14.33 -11.77 -20.39
C HIS A 236 15.62 -11.35 -21.12
N LYS A 237 16.07 -12.15 -22.07
CA LYS A 237 17.33 -11.93 -22.78
C LYS A 237 17.30 -12.64 -24.13
N PRO A 238 18.14 -12.20 -25.09
CA PRO A 238 18.26 -12.85 -26.40
C PRO A 238 18.50 -14.35 -26.29
N LEU A 239 17.91 -15.09 -27.23
CA LEU A 239 17.92 -16.55 -27.32
C LEU A 239 18.94 -17.03 -28.39
N LEU A 240 19.49 -18.25 -28.20
CA LEU A 240 20.29 -18.95 -29.20
C LEU A 240 19.43 -19.49 -30.30
#